data_0a818badd1d32a5d47dd9e6cccfb85a1
#
_entry.id   0a818badd1d32a5d47dd9e6cccfb85a1
#
_cell.length_a   1.000
_cell.length_b   1.000
_cell.length_c   1.000
_cell.angle_alpha   90.00
_cell.angle_beta   90.00
_cell.angle_gamma   90.00
#
_symmetry.space_group_name_H-M   'P 1'
#
loop_
_entity.id
_entity.type
_entity.pdbx_description
1 polymer ?
#
loop_
_entity_poly.entity_id
_entity_poly.type
_entity_poly.pdbx_seq_one_letter_code
_entity_poly.pdbx_strand_id
1 'polypeptide(L)'
;MLGIELGWWFGYSLWSMDVLSGTKPSEGLSDVHFLRLTLKDKDGKVISENNYWRGNERTNFKALNQLPGVKLNVSSKLARKDGKATIQATVGLPKSADAVAFGVCVQAVRASDGERLLPALMNDNYFTLMPGEKKDIQITFDESLLQNDSFKLIVEPYNKKL
;
A
#
# COMPACT_ATOMS: atom_id res chain seq x y z
N MET A 1 -14.56 4.75 20.02
CA MET A 1 -13.23 4.50 20.58
C MET A 1 -12.24 4.63 19.44
N LEU A 2 -11.32 5.58 19.49
CA LEU A 2 -10.23 5.70 18.52
C LEU A 2 -9.09 4.81 19.02
N GLY A 3 -8.78 3.75 18.29
CA GLY A 3 -7.61 2.93 18.54
C GLY A 3 -6.52 3.24 17.51
N ILE A 4 -5.30 3.43 17.97
CA ILE A 4 -4.11 3.55 17.13
C ILE A 4 -3.31 2.28 17.39
N GLU A 5 -3.19 1.41 16.39
CA GLU A 5 -2.37 0.20 16.48
C GLU A 5 -0.97 0.48 15.95
N LEU A 6 0.02 0.15 16.78
CA LEU A 6 1.44 0.22 16.49
C LEU A 6 2.01 -1.19 16.71
N GLY A 7 2.70 -1.78 15.75
CA GLY A 7 3.29 -3.12 15.86
C GLY A 7 4.82 -3.09 15.70
N TRP A 8 5.51 -4.09 16.25
CA TRP A 8 6.96 -4.26 16.12
C TRP A 8 7.29 -5.17 14.93
N TRP A 9 8.23 -4.76 14.08
CA TRP A 9 8.82 -5.66 13.13
C TRP A 9 10.25 -5.28 12.72
N PHE A 10 11.21 -6.18 12.99
CA PHE A 10 12.62 -6.13 12.56
C PHE A 10 13.23 -4.72 12.46
N GLY A 11 13.39 -4.04 13.59
CA GLY A 11 14.01 -2.72 13.63
C GLY A 11 13.12 -1.55 13.24
N TYR A 12 11.91 -1.80 12.76
CA TYR A 12 10.89 -0.79 12.48
C TYR A 12 9.71 -1.00 13.42
N SER A 13 9.52 -0.06 14.35
CA SER A 13 8.50 -0.17 15.39
C SER A 13 7.15 0.34 14.90
N LEU A 14 6.11 -0.48 15.02
CA LEU A 14 4.72 -0.06 14.89
C LEU A 14 4.12 -0.01 16.30
N TRP A 15 3.45 1.06 16.70
CA TRP A 15 2.96 1.29 18.07
C TRP A 15 1.43 1.45 18.10
N SER A 16 0.80 0.98 19.21
CA SER A 16 -0.56 1.36 19.57
C SER A 16 -0.52 2.52 20.56
N MET A 17 -1.09 3.66 20.20
CA MET A 17 -1.13 4.84 21.05
C MET A 17 -2.58 5.13 21.43
N ASP A 18 -2.86 5.18 22.71
CA ASP A 18 -4.11 5.73 23.20
C ASP A 18 -4.05 7.25 23.07
N VAL A 19 -4.82 7.81 22.13
CA VAL A 19 -4.85 9.24 21.83
C VAL A 19 -5.28 10.06 23.04
N LEU A 20 -6.02 9.46 23.98
CA LEU A 20 -6.52 10.14 25.17
C LEU A 20 -5.46 10.25 26.28
N SER A 21 -4.39 9.46 26.24
CA SER A 21 -3.37 9.45 27.29
C SER A 21 -2.22 10.43 27.09
N GLY A 22 -2.10 11.05 25.90
CA GLY A 22 -1.03 12.02 25.62
C GLY A 22 0.39 11.46 25.74
N THR A 23 0.56 10.14 25.72
CA THR A 23 1.86 9.49 25.83
C THR A 23 2.71 9.76 24.60
N LYS A 24 3.93 10.23 24.83
CA LYS A 24 4.94 10.34 23.76
C LYS A 24 5.28 8.93 23.25
N PRO A 25 5.63 8.78 21.96
CA PRO A 25 6.20 7.52 21.48
C PRO A 25 7.33 7.09 22.40
N SER A 26 7.33 5.83 22.84
CA SER A 26 8.31 5.35 23.80
C SER A 26 9.71 5.30 23.18
N GLU A 27 10.72 5.29 24.05
CA GLU A 27 12.12 5.09 23.70
C GLU A 27 12.33 3.78 22.93
N GLY A 28 13.21 3.77 21.93
CA GLY A 28 13.57 2.59 21.14
C GLY A 28 12.94 2.49 19.74
N LEU A 29 12.37 3.57 19.23
CA LEU A 29 11.96 3.62 17.82
C LEU A 29 13.19 3.61 16.91
N SER A 30 13.08 2.91 15.76
CA SER A 30 14.06 2.99 14.69
C SER A 30 14.13 4.41 14.10
N ASP A 31 15.24 4.72 13.42
CA ASP A 31 15.47 6.03 12.79
C ASP A 31 14.33 6.46 11.87
N VAL A 32 13.72 5.50 11.17
CA VAL A 32 12.46 5.70 10.46
C VAL A 32 11.45 4.65 10.92
N HIS A 33 10.25 5.10 11.22
CA HIS A 33 9.16 4.26 11.69
C HIS A 33 7.84 4.62 11.00
N PHE A 34 6.93 3.65 10.99
CA PHE A 34 5.61 3.81 10.38
C PHE A 34 4.55 3.97 11.47
N LEU A 35 3.64 4.91 11.27
CA LEU A 35 2.50 5.16 12.14
C LEU A 35 1.22 4.93 11.34
N ARG A 36 0.40 3.98 11.79
CA ARG A 36 -0.92 3.73 11.24
C ARG A 36 -2.00 4.23 12.20
N LEU A 37 -2.87 5.10 11.71
CA LEU A 37 -4.06 5.55 12.41
C LEU A 37 -5.27 4.84 11.82
N THR A 38 -6.01 4.10 12.64
CA THR A 38 -7.19 3.37 12.22
C THR A 38 -8.40 3.84 13.04
N LEU A 39 -9.41 4.35 12.35
CA LEU A 39 -10.72 4.66 12.94
C LEU A 39 -11.63 3.46 12.76
N LYS A 40 -12.17 2.95 13.85
CA LYS A 40 -13.12 1.81 13.84
C LYS A 40 -14.49 2.25 14.38
N ASP A 41 -15.56 1.65 13.85
CA ASP A 41 -16.90 1.81 14.42
C ASP A 41 -17.07 0.98 15.71
N LYS A 42 -18.29 1.03 16.28
CA LYS A 42 -18.62 0.29 17.51
C LYS A 42 -18.53 -1.24 17.35
N ASP A 43 -18.61 -1.74 16.13
CA ASP A 43 -18.56 -3.17 15.80
C ASP A 43 -17.14 -3.61 15.39
N GLY A 44 -16.14 -2.70 15.50
CA GLY A 44 -14.73 -2.95 15.18
C GLY A 44 -14.39 -2.86 13.69
N LYS A 45 -15.35 -2.47 12.84
CA LYS A 45 -15.10 -2.29 11.40
C LYS A 45 -14.30 -1.03 11.15
N VAL A 46 -13.28 -1.13 10.32
CA VAL A 46 -12.48 0.01 9.90
C VAL A 46 -13.31 0.96 9.04
N ILE A 47 -13.42 2.22 9.48
CA ILE A 47 -14.09 3.31 8.76
C ILE A 47 -13.08 4.12 7.96
N SER A 48 -11.89 4.35 8.53
CA SER A 48 -10.81 5.13 7.92
C SER A 48 -9.46 4.65 8.40
N GLU A 49 -8.47 4.74 7.52
CA GLU A 49 -7.09 4.40 7.83
C GLU A 49 -6.15 5.41 7.17
N ASN A 50 -5.15 5.86 7.94
CA ASN A 50 -4.07 6.69 7.45
C ASN A 50 -2.73 6.11 7.86
N ASN A 51 -1.79 6.10 6.93
CA ASN A 51 -0.42 5.64 7.15
C ASN A 51 0.54 6.82 7.03
N TYR A 52 1.41 6.94 8.00
CA TYR A 52 2.47 7.96 8.04
C TYR A 52 3.81 7.27 8.24
N TRP A 53 4.86 7.88 7.74
CA TRP A 53 6.24 7.54 8.09
C TRP A 53 6.89 8.76 8.74
N ARG A 54 7.69 8.51 9.75
CA ARG A 54 8.39 9.56 10.51
C ARG A 54 9.83 9.16 10.73
N GLY A 55 10.71 10.14 10.71
CA GLY A 55 12.09 9.99 11.15
C GLY A 55 12.26 10.50 12.57
N ASN A 56 13.23 10.01 13.31
CA ASN A 56 13.63 10.55 14.60
C ASN A 56 14.13 11.99 14.46
N GLU A 57 14.83 12.29 13.38
CA GLU A 57 15.16 13.65 12.95
C GLU A 57 14.20 14.10 11.84
N ARG A 58 13.78 15.36 11.87
CA ARG A 58 12.71 15.91 11.02
C ARG A 58 12.89 15.70 9.52
N THR A 59 14.09 15.43 9.03
CA THR A 59 14.42 15.37 7.59
C THR A 59 15.26 14.18 7.17
N ASN A 60 15.57 13.25 8.11
CA ASN A 60 16.43 12.12 7.79
C ASN A 60 15.60 10.86 7.54
N PHE A 61 15.35 10.56 6.25
CA PHE A 61 14.64 9.36 5.80
C PHE A 61 15.56 8.35 5.10
N LYS A 62 16.88 8.47 5.23
CA LYS A 62 17.86 7.59 4.55
C LYS A 62 17.65 6.12 4.88
N ALA A 63 17.14 5.81 6.08
CA ALA A 63 16.85 4.44 6.50
C ALA A 63 15.76 3.77 5.65
N LEU A 64 14.87 4.53 4.97
CA LEU A 64 13.93 3.95 4.00
C LEU A 64 14.63 3.21 2.85
N ASN A 65 15.82 3.65 2.45
CA ASN A 65 16.63 3.01 1.41
C ASN A 65 17.21 1.66 1.86
N GLN A 66 17.19 1.38 3.17
CA GLN A 66 17.70 0.15 3.78
C GLN A 66 16.56 -0.85 4.08
N LEU A 67 15.30 -0.51 3.74
CA LEU A 67 14.19 -1.44 3.90
C LEU A 67 14.47 -2.73 3.13
N PRO A 68 14.31 -3.91 3.77
CA PRO A 68 14.45 -5.18 3.07
C PRO A 68 13.52 -5.25 1.86
N GLY A 69 14.04 -5.79 0.75
CA GLY A 69 13.25 -5.95 -0.46
C GLY A 69 12.14 -6.98 -0.28
N VAL A 70 10.93 -6.67 -0.73
CA VAL A 70 9.78 -7.56 -0.64
C VAL A 70 9.22 -7.93 -2.00
N LYS A 71 8.50 -9.08 -2.06
CA LYS A 71 7.79 -9.56 -3.23
C LYS A 71 6.30 -9.57 -2.95
N LEU A 72 5.52 -8.96 -3.85
CA LEU A 72 4.07 -8.91 -3.77
C LEU A 72 3.42 -10.06 -4.55
N ASN A 73 2.29 -10.55 -4.04
CA ASN A 73 1.38 -11.42 -4.77
C ASN A 73 0.29 -10.54 -5.40
N VAL A 74 0.07 -10.71 -6.71
CA VAL A 74 -0.91 -9.92 -7.46
C VAL A 74 -1.82 -10.88 -8.21
N SER A 75 -3.12 -10.66 -8.08
CA SER A 75 -4.14 -11.28 -8.93
C SER A 75 -5.04 -10.19 -9.50
N SER A 76 -5.54 -10.38 -10.72
CA SER A 76 -6.40 -9.38 -11.34
C SER A 76 -7.39 -10.02 -12.31
N LYS A 77 -8.51 -9.32 -12.54
CA LYS A 77 -9.50 -9.64 -13.56
C LYS A 77 -9.97 -8.36 -14.22
N LEU A 78 -10.35 -8.46 -15.49
CA LEU A 78 -10.90 -7.38 -16.30
C LEU A 78 -12.39 -7.59 -16.50
N ALA A 79 -13.18 -6.56 -16.26
CA ALA A 79 -14.56 -6.46 -16.67
C ALA A 79 -14.73 -5.33 -17.71
N ARG A 80 -15.63 -5.53 -18.66
CA ARG A 80 -15.97 -4.53 -19.68
C ARG A 80 -17.44 -4.23 -19.60
N LYS A 81 -17.78 -2.94 -19.60
CA LYS A 81 -19.17 -2.48 -19.59
C LYS A 81 -19.25 -1.06 -20.14
N ASP A 82 -20.19 -0.83 -21.06
CA ASP A 82 -20.56 0.49 -21.58
C ASP A 82 -19.33 1.29 -22.06
N GLY A 83 -18.43 0.65 -22.82
CA GLY A 83 -17.21 1.26 -23.35
C GLY A 83 -16.12 1.54 -22.32
N LYS A 84 -16.31 1.08 -21.09
CA LYS A 84 -15.31 1.17 -20.02
C LYS A 84 -14.74 -0.20 -19.70
N ALA A 85 -13.44 -0.23 -19.45
CA ALA A 85 -12.73 -1.36 -18.91
C ALA A 85 -12.41 -1.11 -17.44
N THR A 86 -12.70 -2.08 -16.57
CA THR A 86 -12.40 -2.02 -15.14
C THR A 86 -11.56 -3.22 -14.74
N ILE A 87 -10.34 -2.95 -14.29
CA ILE A 87 -9.47 -3.95 -13.69
C ILE A 87 -9.76 -3.98 -12.19
N GLN A 88 -10.07 -5.17 -11.68
CA GLN A 88 -10.12 -5.44 -10.25
C GLN A 88 -8.88 -6.26 -9.90
N ALA A 89 -8.00 -5.70 -9.08
CA ALA A 89 -6.76 -6.33 -8.66
C ALA A 89 -6.73 -6.48 -7.14
N THR A 90 -6.19 -7.60 -6.67
CA THR A 90 -5.84 -7.80 -5.26
C THR A 90 -4.33 -7.87 -5.16
N VAL A 91 -3.75 -6.97 -4.39
CA VAL A 91 -2.31 -6.90 -4.10
C VAL A 91 -2.09 -7.34 -2.66
N GLY A 92 -1.24 -8.33 -2.44
CA GLY A 92 -0.98 -8.89 -1.13
C GLY A 92 0.50 -9.00 -0.79
N LEU A 93 0.83 -8.77 0.48
CA LEU A 93 2.15 -9.04 1.02
C LEU A 93 2.10 -10.35 1.84
N PRO A 94 2.94 -11.36 1.53
CA PRO A 94 2.98 -12.60 2.30
C PRO A 94 3.23 -12.37 3.79
N LYS A 95 2.65 -13.21 4.66
CA LYS A 95 2.94 -13.16 6.11
C LYS A 95 4.41 -13.39 6.45
N SER A 96 5.13 -14.13 5.60
CA SER A 96 6.55 -14.42 5.73
C SER A 96 7.46 -13.30 5.24
N ALA A 97 6.92 -12.17 4.81
CA ALA A 97 7.74 -11.04 4.37
C ALA A 97 8.49 -10.41 5.55
N ASP A 98 9.78 -10.07 5.35
CA ASP A 98 10.65 -9.54 6.41
C ASP A 98 10.52 -8.03 6.62
N ALA A 99 9.71 -7.35 5.82
CA ALA A 99 9.45 -5.92 5.93
C ALA A 99 8.06 -5.56 5.37
N VAL A 100 7.66 -4.33 5.62
CA VAL A 100 6.47 -3.72 4.99
C VAL A 100 6.71 -3.52 3.49
N ALA A 101 5.67 -3.60 2.67
CA ALA A 101 5.71 -3.10 1.30
C ALA A 101 5.36 -1.61 1.30
N PHE A 102 6.38 -0.76 1.23
CA PHE A 102 6.22 0.68 1.35
C PHE A 102 5.92 1.33 -0.01
N GLY A 103 4.95 2.25 -0.05
CA GLY A 103 4.67 3.06 -1.21
C GLY A 103 4.38 2.25 -2.48
N VAL A 104 3.52 1.24 -2.39
CA VAL A 104 3.19 0.35 -3.50
C VAL A 104 2.52 1.14 -4.62
N CYS A 105 3.22 1.25 -5.75
CA CYS A 105 2.71 1.86 -6.97
C CYS A 105 2.07 0.80 -7.87
N VAL A 106 0.86 1.09 -8.36
CA VAL A 106 0.14 0.24 -9.31
C VAL A 106 -0.06 0.99 -10.61
N GLN A 107 0.28 0.37 -11.73
CA GLN A 107 0.10 0.92 -13.05
C GLN A 107 -0.55 -0.12 -13.96
N ALA A 108 -1.55 0.29 -14.74
CA ALA A 108 -2.10 -0.52 -15.80
C ALA A 108 -1.46 -0.09 -17.13
N VAL A 109 -0.93 -1.06 -17.87
CA VAL A 109 -0.29 -0.85 -19.15
C VAL A 109 -0.87 -1.81 -20.19
N ARG A 110 -0.81 -1.45 -21.48
CA ARG A 110 -1.08 -2.35 -22.58
C ARG A 110 0.02 -3.42 -22.66
N ALA A 111 -0.36 -4.66 -22.88
CA ALA A 111 0.57 -5.79 -22.73
C ALA A 111 1.62 -5.83 -23.84
N SER A 112 1.27 -5.43 -25.05
CA SER A 112 2.15 -5.53 -26.24
C SER A 112 3.32 -4.54 -26.23
N ASP A 113 3.09 -3.30 -25.79
CA ASP A 113 4.04 -2.20 -25.91
C ASP A 113 4.38 -1.51 -24.57
N GLY A 114 3.66 -1.85 -23.50
CA GLY A 114 3.86 -1.23 -22.20
C GLY A 114 3.31 0.18 -22.07
N GLU A 115 2.54 0.68 -23.06
CA GLU A 115 1.88 1.98 -23.01
C GLU A 115 0.93 2.08 -21.83
N ARG A 116 1.00 3.16 -21.07
CA ARG A 116 0.13 3.37 -19.91
C ARG A 116 -1.30 3.62 -20.34
N LEU A 117 -2.24 2.91 -19.73
CA LEU A 117 -3.68 3.07 -19.99
C LEU A 117 -4.21 4.32 -19.23
N LEU A 118 -4.03 5.48 -19.83
CA LEU A 118 -4.40 6.79 -19.28
C LEU A 118 -5.31 7.56 -20.24
N PRO A 119 -6.30 8.34 -19.70
CA PRO A 119 -6.59 8.57 -18.29
C PRO A 119 -7.25 7.37 -17.62
N ALA A 120 -6.92 7.12 -16.35
CA ALA A 120 -7.53 6.07 -15.53
C ALA A 120 -7.94 6.60 -14.16
N LEU A 121 -9.10 6.14 -13.68
CA LEU A 121 -9.56 6.39 -12.31
C LEU A 121 -9.18 5.21 -11.44
N MET A 122 -8.56 5.47 -10.30
CA MET A 122 -8.15 4.48 -9.33
C MET A 122 -8.76 4.82 -7.96
N ASN A 123 -9.17 3.79 -7.22
CA ASN A 123 -9.64 3.98 -5.85
C ASN A 123 -8.51 4.28 -4.87
N ASP A 124 -7.30 3.77 -5.10
CA ASP A 124 -6.10 4.04 -4.31
C ASP A 124 -4.82 3.74 -5.10
N ASN A 125 -3.70 4.35 -4.68
CA ASN A 125 -2.36 4.09 -5.19
C ASN A 125 -1.31 4.56 -4.16
N TYR A 126 -0.06 4.10 -4.25
CA TYR A 126 1.03 4.43 -3.33
C TYR A 126 0.74 4.07 -1.86
N PHE A 127 0.07 2.96 -1.65
CA PHE A 127 -0.30 2.45 -0.32
C PHE A 127 0.81 1.61 0.31
N THR A 128 0.70 1.37 1.62
CA THR A 128 1.62 0.52 2.37
C THR A 128 0.89 -0.73 2.84
N LEU A 129 1.54 -1.90 2.70
CA LEU A 129 1.04 -3.17 3.22
C LEU A 129 1.97 -3.70 4.31
N MET A 130 1.36 -4.15 5.41
CA MET A 130 2.04 -4.96 6.41
C MET A 130 2.03 -6.43 5.99
N PRO A 131 2.97 -7.26 6.48
CA PRO A 131 2.97 -8.69 6.20
C PRO A 131 1.65 -9.37 6.55
N GLY A 132 1.14 -10.10 5.58
CA GLY A 132 -0.15 -10.78 5.64
C GLY A 132 -1.33 -9.93 5.15
N GLU A 133 -1.13 -8.66 4.87
CA GLU A 133 -2.21 -7.79 4.38
C GLU A 133 -2.42 -7.91 2.88
N LYS A 134 -3.65 -7.56 2.48
CA LYS A 134 -4.08 -7.46 1.09
C LYS A 134 -4.87 -6.18 0.90
N LYS A 135 -4.78 -5.62 -0.30
CA LYS A 135 -5.56 -4.45 -0.71
C LYS A 135 -6.18 -4.68 -2.08
N ASP A 136 -7.46 -4.33 -2.19
CA ASP A 136 -8.17 -4.39 -3.46
C ASP A 136 -8.09 -3.03 -4.16
N ILE A 137 -7.64 -3.06 -5.40
CA ILE A 137 -7.46 -1.89 -6.27
C ILE A 137 -8.40 -2.02 -7.45
N GLN A 138 -9.15 -0.98 -7.71
CA GLN A 138 -9.99 -0.85 -8.89
C GLN A 138 -9.41 0.22 -9.81
N ILE A 139 -9.22 -0.11 -11.08
CA ILE A 139 -8.70 0.79 -12.11
C ILE A 139 -9.71 0.81 -13.25
N THR A 140 -10.30 1.95 -13.53
CA THR A 140 -11.28 2.13 -14.60
C THR A 140 -10.77 3.12 -15.63
N PHE A 141 -10.82 2.73 -16.91
CA PHE A 141 -10.35 3.52 -18.04
C PHE A 141 -11.25 3.27 -19.28
N ASP A 142 -11.06 4.03 -20.34
CA ASP A 142 -11.76 3.83 -21.60
C ASP A 142 -11.26 2.56 -22.28
N GLU A 143 -12.18 1.66 -22.68
CA GLU A 143 -11.83 0.37 -23.28
C GLU A 143 -11.03 0.52 -24.59
N SER A 144 -11.24 1.60 -25.33
CA SER A 144 -10.51 1.89 -26.58
C SER A 144 -8.99 1.99 -26.40
N LEU A 145 -8.53 2.32 -25.18
CA LEU A 145 -7.10 2.40 -24.85
C LEU A 145 -6.39 1.04 -24.96
N LEU A 146 -7.14 -0.07 -24.86
CA LEU A 146 -6.57 -1.40 -25.06
C LEU A 146 -6.24 -1.70 -26.54
N GLN A 147 -6.88 -1.04 -27.49
CA GLN A 147 -6.64 -1.27 -28.94
C GLN A 147 -6.74 -2.75 -29.33
N ASN A 148 -7.73 -3.48 -28.79
CA ASN A 148 -7.93 -4.92 -28.95
C ASN A 148 -6.83 -5.82 -28.34
N ASP A 149 -5.96 -5.25 -27.51
CA ASP A 149 -4.93 -5.99 -26.78
C ASP A 149 -5.38 -6.35 -25.34
N SER A 150 -4.53 -7.04 -24.62
CA SER A 150 -4.66 -7.33 -23.20
C SER A 150 -3.96 -6.24 -22.34
N PHE A 151 -4.18 -6.30 -21.03
CA PHE A 151 -3.51 -5.44 -20.08
C PHE A 151 -2.45 -6.22 -19.29
N LYS A 152 -1.48 -5.49 -18.76
CA LYS A 152 -0.54 -5.95 -17.74
C LYS A 152 -0.58 -4.96 -16.57
N LEU A 153 -0.49 -5.48 -15.34
CA LEU A 153 -0.27 -4.66 -14.15
C LEU A 153 1.21 -4.65 -13.80
N ILE A 154 1.75 -3.46 -13.62
CA ILE A 154 3.05 -3.22 -12.98
C ILE A 154 2.74 -2.82 -11.55
N VAL A 155 3.17 -3.64 -10.58
CA VAL A 155 2.92 -3.42 -9.16
C VAL A 155 4.25 -3.49 -8.43
N GLU A 156 4.72 -2.34 -7.97
CA GLU A 156 6.07 -2.23 -7.38
C GLU A 156 6.01 -1.45 -6.07
N PRO A 157 6.50 -2.03 -4.95
CA PRO A 157 6.77 -1.27 -3.74
C PRO A 157 8.05 -0.44 -3.92
N TYR A 158 8.21 0.62 -3.12
CA TYR A 158 9.46 1.38 -3.07
C TYR A 158 10.67 0.46 -2.78
N ASN A 159 10.50 -0.47 -1.84
CA ASN A 159 11.50 -1.48 -1.47
C ASN A 159 11.30 -2.80 -2.23
N LYS A 160 11.25 -2.77 -3.55
CA LYS A 160 11.15 -3.98 -4.36
C LYS A 160 12.39 -4.86 -4.20
N LYS A 161 12.19 -6.18 -4.16
CA LYS A 161 13.28 -7.14 -4.29
C LYS A 161 13.74 -7.16 -5.76
N LEU A 162 15.01 -6.82 -5.98
CA LEU A 162 15.66 -6.94 -7.29
C LEU A 162 15.89 -8.41 -7.66
#